data_087f13210a562f463cfc3d60c6d3a487
#
_entry.id   087f13210a562f463cfc3d60c6d3a487
#
_cell.length_a   1.000
_cell.length_b   1.000
_cell.length_c   1.000
_cell.angle_alpha   90.00
_cell.angle_beta   90.00
_cell.angle_gamma   90.00
#
_symmetry.space_group_name_H-M   'P 1'
#
loop_
_entity.id
_entity.type
_entity.pdbx_description
1 polymer ?
#
loop_
_entity_poly.entity_id
_entity_poly.type
_entity_poly.pdbx_seq_one_letter_code
_entity_poly.pdbx_strand_id
1 'polypeptide(L)'
;QLGELNGEAFQTTMTDFWTAVQELSKDPSSSVTQGLIVQRASEFVQRASAVYAGLSSYQDNLNTQIRQNVDKINKYGNQLLTLNDQIRAIESDRRY
;
A
#
# COMPACT_ATOMS: atom_id res chain seq x y z
N GLN A 1 2.80 2.84 7.43
CA GLN A 1 2.70 2.40 6.03
C GLN A 1 2.67 3.56 5.05
N LEU A 2 1.84 4.56 5.34
CA LEU A 2 1.74 5.72 4.47
C LEU A 2 3.05 6.50 4.41
N GLY A 3 3.84 6.49 5.48
CA GLY A 3 5.15 7.11 5.50
C GLY A 3 6.11 6.49 4.51
N GLU A 4 6.01 5.19 4.29
CA GLU A 4 6.86 4.48 3.34
C GLU A 4 6.48 4.79 1.89
N LEU A 5 5.28 5.32 1.66
CA LEU A 5 4.81 5.71 0.34
C LEU A 5 5.09 7.19 0.06
N ASN A 6 5.81 7.87 0.93
CA ASN A 6 6.14 9.28 0.77
C ASN A 6 7.06 9.47 -0.44
N GLY A 7 6.52 10.11 -1.48
CA GLY A 7 7.24 10.34 -2.72
C GLY A 7 8.43 11.26 -2.57
N GLU A 8 8.44 12.17 -1.59
CA GLU A 8 9.55 13.09 -1.35
C GLU A 8 10.82 12.33 -0.94
N ALA A 9 10.70 11.38 -0.02
CA ALA A 9 11.85 10.61 0.45
C ALA A 9 12.44 9.79 -0.68
N PHE A 10 11.59 9.14 -1.49
CA PHE A 10 12.03 8.37 -2.64
C PHE A 10 12.71 9.28 -3.67
N GLN A 11 12.10 10.42 -3.96
CA GLN A 11 12.61 11.38 -4.94
C GLN A 11 13.95 11.95 -4.51
N THR A 12 14.13 12.20 -3.21
CA THR A 12 15.39 12.69 -2.66
C THR A 12 16.52 11.68 -2.88
N THR A 13 16.26 10.40 -2.61
CA THR A 13 17.31 9.37 -2.82
C THR A 13 17.65 9.22 -4.30
N MET A 14 16.67 9.36 -5.18
CA MET A 14 16.89 9.30 -6.63
C MET A 14 17.73 10.49 -7.10
N THR A 15 17.43 11.69 -6.62
CA THR A 15 18.17 12.90 -6.95
C THR A 15 19.59 12.84 -6.42
N ASP A 16 19.79 12.35 -5.20
CA ASP A 16 21.11 12.19 -4.59
C ASP A 16 21.95 11.21 -5.40
N PHE A 17 21.36 10.11 -5.84
CA PHE A 17 22.05 9.14 -6.69
C PHE A 17 22.49 9.78 -8.01
N TRP A 18 21.58 10.51 -8.65
CA TRP A 18 21.87 11.18 -9.92
C TRP A 18 22.99 12.21 -9.77
N THR A 19 22.96 12.98 -8.68
CA THR A 19 24.02 13.96 -8.38
C THR A 19 25.37 13.25 -8.23
N ALA A 20 25.40 12.10 -7.55
CA ALA A 20 26.63 11.33 -7.40
C ALA A 20 27.15 10.83 -8.75
N VAL A 21 26.28 10.42 -9.66
CA VAL A 21 26.65 10.02 -11.02
C VAL A 21 27.29 11.19 -11.76
N GLN A 22 26.73 12.38 -11.65
CA GLN A 22 27.27 13.58 -12.28
C GLN A 22 28.66 13.94 -11.73
N GLU A 23 28.86 13.81 -10.42
CA GLU A 23 30.15 14.07 -9.79
C GLU A 23 31.18 13.06 -10.26
N LEU A 24 30.82 11.79 -10.39
CA LEU A 24 31.75 10.78 -10.92
C LEU A 24 32.14 11.08 -12.37
N SER A 25 31.19 11.61 -13.17
CA SER A 25 31.46 11.95 -14.56
C SER A 25 32.54 13.01 -14.71
N LYS A 26 32.69 13.89 -13.72
CA LYS A 26 33.75 14.94 -13.72
C LYS A 26 35.12 14.38 -13.42
N ASP A 27 35.20 13.33 -12.62
CA ASP A 27 36.46 12.69 -12.27
C ASP A 27 36.25 11.19 -12.06
N PRO A 28 36.21 10.41 -13.15
CA PRO A 28 35.91 8.98 -13.05
C PRO A 28 36.92 8.16 -12.26
N SER A 29 38.14 8.70 -12.07
CA SER A 29 39.20 7.98 -11.34
C SER A 29 39.17 8.24 -9.84
N SER A 30 38.31 9.13 -9.36
CA SER A 30 38.21 9.46 -7.94
C SER A 30 37.61 8.30 -7.15
N SER A 31 38.39 7.73 -6.23
CA SER A 31 37.88 6.67 -5.36
C SER A 31 36.82 7.18 -4.39
N VAL A 32 36.86 8.46 -4.04
CA VAL A 32 35.88 9.10 -3.17
C VAL A 32 34.50 9.14 -3.84
N THR A 33 34.44 9.63 -5.09
CA THR A 33 33.18 9.70 -5.83
C THR A 33 32.67 8.32 -6.22
N GLN A 34 33.55 7.36 -6.50
CA GLN A 34 33.13 5.96 -6.72
C GLN A 34 32.44 5.38 -5.48
N GLY A 35 33.03 5.61 -4.30
CA GLY A 35 32.43 5.17 -3.03
C GLY A 35 31.12 5.86 -2.76
N LEU A 36 31.02 7.14 -3.09
CA LEU A 36 29.79 7.91 -2.91
C LEU A 36 28.64 7.35 -3.77
N ILE A 37 28.95 6.99 -5.03
CA ILE A 37 27.94 6.39 -5.91
C ILE A 37 27.39 5.10 -5.32
N VAL A 38 28.28 4.23 -4.83
CA VAL A 38 27.87 2.97 -4.21
C VAL A 38 26.95 3.23 -3.03
N GLN A 39 27.31 4.20 -2.18
CA GLN A 39 26.51 4.56 -1.02
C GLN A 39 25.14 5.09 -1.43
N ARG A 40 25.09 6.01 -2.39
CA ARG A 40 23.83 6.59 -2.85
C ARG A 40 22.95 5.56 -3.57
N ALA A 41 23.56 4.65 -4.32
CA ALA A 41 22.83 3.55 -4.95
C ALA A 41 22.21 2.63 -3.90
N SER A 42 22.95 2.32 -2.85
CA SER A 42 22.45 1.49 -1.75
C SER A 42 21.27 2.16 -1.06
N GLU A 43 21.36 3.45 -0.77
CA GLU A 43 20.28 4.22 -0.17
C GLU A 43 19.04 4.22 -1.06
N PHE A 44 19.22 4.39 -2.35
CA PHE A 44 18.11 4.36 -3.32
C PHE A 44 17.43 3.00 -3.33
N VAL A 45 18.20 1.93 -3.38
CA VAL A 45 17.65 0.56 -3.39
C VAL A 45 16.89 0.29 -2.10
N GLN A 46 17.45 0.70 -0.95
CA GLN A 46 16.78 0.52 0.33
C GLN A 46 15.43 1.27 0.38
N ARG A 47 15.42 2.49 -0.13
CA ARG A 47 14.18 3.27 -0.18
C ARG A 47 13.15 2.66 -1.13
N ALA A 48 13.60 2.19 -2.29
CA ALA A 48 12.73 1.51 -3.24
C ALA A 48 12.14 0.24 -2.64
N SER A 49 12.94 -0.53 -1.91
CA SER A 49 12.46 -1.73 -1.21
C SER A 49 11.44 -1.40 -0.14
N ALA A 50 11.65 -0.32 0.61
CA ALA A 50 10.71 0.14 1.63
C ALA A 50 9.37 0.56 1.01
N VAL A 51 9.41 1.28 -0.11
CA VAL A 51 8.20 1.67 -0.84
C VAL A 51 7.45 0.44 -1.32
N TYR A 52 8.16 -0.52 -1.89
CA TYR A 52 7.54 -1.77 -2.35
C TYR A 52 6.87 -2.51 -1.20
N ALA A 53 7.56 -2.65 -0.07
CA ALA A 53 7.02 -3.31 1.11
C ALA A 53 5.78 -2.60 1.64
N GLY A 54 5.81 -1.25 1.66
CA GLY A 54 4.67 -0.44 2.08
C GLY A 54 3.46 -0.62 1.17
N LEU A 55 3.68 -0.65 -0.16
CA LEU A 55 2.61 -0.91 -1.13
C LEU A 55 2.02 -2.29 -0.95
N SER A 56 2.87 -3.30 -0.75
CA SER A 56 2.43 -4.68 -0.56
C SER A 56 1.56 -4.81 0.68
N SER A 57 1.97 -4.19 1.79
CA SER A 57 1.20 -4.17 3.03
C SER A 57 -0.13 -3.45 2.86
N TYR A 58 -0.12 -2.34 2.12
CA TYR A 58 -1.34 -1.58 1.85
C TYR A 58 -2.34 -2.42 1.05
N GLN A 59 -1.86 -3.13 0.02
CA GLN A 59 -2.70 -4.04 -0.77
C GLN A 59 -3.30 -5.14 0.10
N ASP A 60 -2.50 -5.74 0.98
CA ASP A 60 -2.98 -6.79 1.88
C ASP A 60 -4.07 -6.26 2.81
N ASN A 61 -3.88 -5.05 3.34
CA ASN A 61 -4.88 -4.42 4.20
C ASN A 61 -6.17 -4.12 3.45
N LEU A 62 -6.07 -3.63 2.20
CA LEU A 62 -7.25 -3.39 1.37
C LEU A 62 -7.99 -4.68 1.10
N ASN A 63 -7.29 -5.75 0.76
CA ASN A 63 -7.91 -7.06 0.51
C ASN A 63 -8.62 -7.57 1.74
N THR A 64 -8.02 -7.40 2.92
CA THR A 64 -8.65 -7.79 4.19
C THR A 64 -9.93 -6.99 4.42
N GLN A 65 -9.90 -5.67 4.19
CA GLN A 65 -11.07 -4.82 4.35
C GLN A 65 -12.19 -5.20 3.39
N ILE A 66 -11.83 -5.53 2.14
CA ILE A 66 -12.81 -5.96 1.14
C ILE A 66 -13.51 -7.23 1.62
N ARG A 67 -12.74 -8.23 2.09
CA ARG A 67 -13.31 -9.48 2.60
C ARG A 67 -14.23 -9.24 3.78
N GLN A 68 -13.82 -8.39 4.72
CA GLN A 68 -14.64 -8.05 5.87
C GLN A 68 -15.94 -7.37 5.46
N ASN A 69 -15.86 -6.46 4.47
CA ASN A 69 -17.05 -5.76 3.97
C ASN A 69 -18.00 -6.70 3.24
N VAL A 70 -17.46 -7.63 2.45
CA VAL A 70 -18.28 -8.67 1.79
C VAL A 70 -18.99 -9.53 2.83
N ASP A 71 -18.27 -9.93 3.88
CA ASP A 71 -18.87 -10.73 4.97
C ASP A 71 -19.99 -9.96 5.65
N LYS A 72 -19.81 -8.66 5.90
CA LYS A 72 -20.85 -7.79 6.49
C LYS A 72 -22.07 -7.68 5.59
N ILE A 73 -21.85 -7.49 4.28
CA ILE A 73 -22.94 -7.40 3.30
C ILE A 73 -23.74 -8.68 3.30
N ASN A 74 -23.07 -9.84 3.29
CA ASN A 74 -23.74 -11.13 3.34
C ASN A 74 -24.52 -11.32 4.63
N LYS A 75 -23.95 -10.92 5.75
CA LYS A 75 -24.63 -10.98 7.05
C LYS A 75 -25.89 -10.13 7.06
N TYR A 76 -25.81 -8.89 6.59
CA TYR A 76 -26.93 -7.99 6.53
C TYR A 76 -28.01 -8.49 5.56
N GLY A 77 -27.59 -9.06 4.42
CA GLY A 77 -28.51 -9.67 3.48
C GLY A 77 -29.31 -10.81 4.10
N ASN A 78 -28.62 -11.67 4.86
CA ASN A 78 -29.28 -12.77 5.57
C ASN A 78 -30.24 -12.26 6.64
N GLN A 79 -29.86 -11.21 7.36
CA GLN A 79 -30.73 -10.58 8.35
C GLN A 79 -31.99 -10.00 7.70
N LEU A 80 -31.85 -9.38 6.52
CA LEU A 80 -32.99 -8.85 5.78
C LEU A 80 -33.94 -9.97 5.35
N LEU A 81 -33.41 -11.10 4.88
CA LEU A 81 -34.21 -12.25 4.51
C LEU A 81 -34.98 -12.77 5.71
N THR A 82 -34.36 -12.86 6.87
CA THR A 82 -34.99 -13.30 8.10
C THR A 82 -36.13 -12.34 8.49
N LEU A 83 -35.89 -11.04 8.43
CA LEU A 83 -36.90 -10.03 8.73
C LEU A 83 -38.09 -10.11 7.77
N ASN A 84 -37.82 -10.30 6.47
CA ASN A 84 -38.88 -10.45 5.48
C ASN A 84 -39.76 -11.67 5.79
N ASP A 85 -39.13 -12.78 6.15
CA ASP A 85 -39.84 -13.99 6.50
C ASP A 85 -40.72 -13.77 7.75
N GLN A 86 -40.20 -13.05 8.74
CA GLN A 86 -40.97 -12.72 9.96
C GLN A 86 -42.15 -11.82 9.64
N ILE A 87 -41.95 -10.82 8.77
CA ILE A 87 -43.01 -9.92 8.34
C ILE A 87 -44.12 -10.70 7.63
N ARG A 88 -43.75 -11.60 6.72
CA ARG A 88 -44.70 -12.44 6.00
C ARG A 88 -45.53 -13.29 6.96
N ALA A 89 -44.89 -13.86 7.96
CA ALA A 89 -45.55 -14.67 8.96
C ALA A 89 -46.56 -13.85 9.74
N ILE A 90 -46.22 -12.63 10.16
CA ILE A 90 -47.08 -11.72 10.88
C ILE A 90 -48.30 -11.33 10.01
N GLU A 91 -48.04 -10.97 8.75
CA GLU A 91 -49.09 -10.59 7.81
C GLU A 91 -50.04 -11.75 7.57
N SER A 92 -49.53 -12.95 7.44
CA SER A 92 -50.34 -14.15 7.27
C SER A 92 -51.25 -14.38 8.48
N ASP A 93 -50.74 -14.21 9.69
CA ASP A 93 -51.50 -14.34 10.92
C ASP A 93 -52.61 -13.28 11.03
N ARG A 94 -52.34 -12.08 10.55
CA ARG A 94 -53.31 -10.97 10.60
C ARG A 94 -54.50 -11.18 9.68
N ARG A 95 -54.35 -11.98 8.65
CA ARG A 95 -55.45 -12.26 7.70
C ARG A 95 -56.48 -13.20 8.27
N TYR A 96 -56.17 -13.88 9.35
CA TYR A 96 -57.06 -14.79 10.03
C TYR A 96 -57.55 -14.20 11.35
#